data_a207b968d8d623a9a93c4c290f633dfc
#
_entry.id   a207b968d8d623a9a93c4c290f633dfc
#
_cell.length_a   1.000
_cell.length_b   1.000
_cell.length_c   1.000
_cell.angle_alpha   90.00
_cell.angle_beta   90.00
_cell.angle_gamma   90.00
#
_symmetry.space_group_name_H-M   'P 1'
#
loop_
_entity.id
_entity.type
_entity.pdbx_description
1 polymer ?
#
loop_
_entity_poly.entity_id
_entity_poly.type
_entity_poly.pdbx_seq_one_letter_code
_entity_poly.pdbx_strand_id
1 'polypeptide(L)'
;MKRALVIDDHEPSRKNLVGVLAESGFQIVGAATSGAAGLQLASASAPDVILMAVGLPDLDGIRAARKIMQANPLPIVLVTSHYDAATIERAKRAGVMGYLIKPLREGELLPAIELAISHFQEFVALQKENENLKNTLEARKVIERAKGILMKRQRLSEPEAFSLIQRKSMDMRKPMVEIAEAIILSQEITEEKAG
;
A
#
# COMPACT_ATOMS: atom_id res chain seq x y z
N MET A 1 15.38 -7.74 14.00
CA MET A 1 14.61 -7.34 15.19
C MET A 1 13.50 -6.46 14.70
N LYS A 2 12.23 -6.79 14.96
CA LYS A 2 11.08 -5.99 14.51
C LYS A 2 11.02 -4.67 15.28
N ARG A 3 10.66 -3.58 14.60
CA ARG A 3 10.65 -2.20 15.12
C ARG A 3 9.21 -1.78 15.42
N ALA A 4 8.94 -1.38 16.65
CA ALA A 4 7.61 -1.00 17.10
C ALA A 4 7.55 0.47 17.54
N LEU A 5 6.49 1.17 17.13
CA LEU A 5 6.13 2.51 17.59
C LEU A 5 4.86 2.42 18.43
N VAL A 6 4.86 3.04 19.62
CA VAL A 6 3.70 3.07 20.51
C VAL A 6 3.16 4.50 20.62
N ILE A 7 1.84 4.67 20.39
CA ILE A 7 1.16 5.96 20.45
C ILE A 7 -0.04 5.83 21.40
N ASP A 8 0.12 6.33 22.61
CA ASP A 8 -0.92 6.27 23.64
C ASP A 8 -0.75 7.45 24.60
N ASP A 9 -1.78 8.25 24.82
CA ASP A 9 -1.75 9.40 25.74
C ASP A 9 -1.73 8.97 27.21
N HIS A 10 -2.30 7.80 27.52
CA HIS A 10 -2.35 7.26 28.87
C HIS A 10 -0.99 6.63 29.25
N GLU A 11 -0.24 7.30 30.11
CA GLU A 11 1.13 6.93 30.47
C GLU A 11 1.27 5.48 30.99
N PRO A 12 0.43 4.97 31.92
CA PRO A 12 0.53 3.59 32.38
C PRO A 12 0.35 2.57 31.27
N SER A 13 -0.60 2.78 30.37
CA SER A 13 -0.84 1.92 29.21
C SER A 13 0.35 1.94 28.25
N ARG A 14 0.88 3.12 27.96
CA ARG A 14 2.04 3.29 27.07
C ARG A 14 3.26 2.59 27.62
N LYS A 15 3.57 2.75 28.92
CA LYS A 15 4.68 2.07 29.60
C LYS A 15 4.52 0.55 29.56
N ASN A 16 3.32 0.04 29.82
CA ASN A 16 3.04 -1.39 29.75
C ASN A 16 3.27 -1.95 28.34
N LEU A 17 2.71 -1.30 27.31
CA LEU A 17 2.90 -1.70 25.92
C LEU A 17 4.38 -1.73 25.53
N VAL A 18 5.13 -0.68 25.88
CA VAL A 18 6.58 -0.60 25.62
C VAL A 18 7.34 -1.74 26.33
N GLY A 19 7.03 -2.01 27.60
CA GLY A 19 7.64 -3.08 28.39
C GLY A 19 7.43 -4.45 27.75
N VAL A 20 6.17 -4.82 27.51
CA VAL A 20 5.80 -6.12 26.91
C VAL A 20 6.44 -6.30 25.53
N LEU A 21 6.46 -5.27 24.70
CA LEU A 21 7.11 -5.34 23.39
C LEU A 21 8.62 -5.51 23.48
N ALA A 22 9.29 -4.78 24.38
CA ALA A 22 10.73 -4.88 24.59
C ALA A 22 11.14 -6.26 25.11
N GLU A 23 10.41 -6.81 26.09
CA GLU A 23 10.60 -8.17 26.61
C GLU A 23 10.39 -9.24 25.54
N SER A 24 9.51 -8.96 24.57
CA SER A 24 9.21 -9.85 23.43
C SER A 24 10.18 -9.68 22.25
N GLY A 25 11.25 -8.91 22.41
CA GLY A 25 12.29 -8.78 21.41
C GLY A 25 12.01 -7.73 20.33
N PHE A 26 11.04 -6.83 20.51
CA PHE A 26 10.86 -5.68 19.64
C PHE A 26 11.81 -4.54 19.99
N GLN A 27 12.34 -3.87 18.99
CA GLN A 27 13.01 -2.59 19.17
C GLN A 27 11.99 -1.46 19.22
N ILE A 28 11.88 -0.77 20.34
CA ILE A 28 11.01 0.41 20.45
C ILE A 28 11.70 1.60 19.78
N VAL A 29 11.16 2.03 18.64
CA VAL A 29 11.71 3.13 17.85
C VAL A 29 11.10 4.48 18.18
N GLY A 30 10.08 4.50 19.03
CA GLY A 30 9.47 5.71 19.56
C GLY A 30 8.27 5.43 20.44
N ALA A 31 7.93 6.42 21.25
CA ALA A 31 6.71 6.44 22.04
C ALA A 31 6.12 7.87 21.99
N ALA A 32 4.87 8.02 21.59
CA ALA A 32 4.19 9.29 21.46
C ALA A 32 2.94 9.36 22.33
N THR A 33 2.55 10.58 22.70
CA THR A 33 1.35 10.85 23.51
C THR A 33 0.22 11.50 22.70
N SER A 34 0.45 11.76 21.42
CA SER A 34 -0.52 12.41 20.54
C SER A 34 -0.46 11.86 19.11
N GLY A 35 -1.54 12.02 18.36
CA GLY A 35 -1.61 11.56 16.97
C GLY A 35 -0.65 12.31 16.07
N ALA A 36 -0.45 13.62 16.26
CA ALA A 36 0.48 14.41 15.47
C ALA A 36 1.94 13.99 15.70
N ALA A 37 2.34 13.81 16.97
CA ALA A 37 3.69 13.29 17.28
C ALA A 37 3.88 11.87 16.74
N GLY A 38 2.85 11.03 16.80
CA GLY A 38 2.85 9.69 16.24
C GLY A 38 3.08 9.69 14.72
N LEU A 39 2.44 10.57 13.97
CA LEU A 39 2.65 10.75 12.54
C LEU A 39 4.10 11.11 12.20
N GLN A 40 4.67 12.07 12.93
CA GLN A 40 6.07 12.48 12.73
C GLN A 40 7.04 11.31 12.99
N LEU A 41 6.86 10.60 14.12
CA LEU A 41 7.69 9.46 14.46
C LEU A 41 7.53 8.30 13.47
N ALA A 42 6.31 8.01 13.00
CA ALA A 42 6.08 6.97 12.00
C ALA A 42 6.87 7.23 10.70
N SER A 43 6.89 8.48 10.24
CA SER A 43 7.67 8.88 9.07
C SER A 43 9.18 8.86 9.29
N ALA A 44 9.65 9.32 10.47
CA ALA A 44 11.07 9.44 10.76
C ALA A 44 11.74 8.13 11.14
N SER A 45 11.02 7.23 11.84
CA SER A 45 11.60 6.01 12.41
C SER A 45 11.35 4.75 11.59
N ALA A 46 10.50 4.79 10.57
CA ALA A 46 10.12 3.64 9.74
C ALA A 46 9.87 2.35 10.57
N PRO A 47 8.82 2.31 11.42
CA PRO A 47 8.51 1.15 12.23
C PRO A 47 7.94 0.00 11.37
N ASP A 48 8.09 -1.25 11.84
CA ASP A 48 7.47 -2.42 11.22
C ASP A 48 6.02 -2.61 11.70
N VAL A 49 5.66 -2.01 12.84
CA VAL A 49 4.29 -2.03 13.39
C VAL A 49 4.05 -0.82 14.27
N ILE A 50 2.81 -0.31 14.27
CA ILE A 50 2.35 0.74 15.20
C ILE A 50 1.26 0.18 16.10
N LEU A 51 1.41 0.39 17.41
CA LEU A 51 0.34 0.26 18.38
C LEU A 51 -0.19 1.65 18.71
N MET A 52 -1.50 1.89 18.50
CA MET A 52 -2.06 3.23 18.60
C MET A 52 -3.37 3.24 19.38
N ALA A 53 -3.48 4.13 20.36
CA ALA A 53 -4.75 4.40 21.02
C ALA A 53 -5.72 5.13 20.07
N VAL A 54 -7.04 4.88 20.23
CA VAL A 54 -8.07 5.59 19.45
C VAL A 54 -8.28 7.00 19.98
N GLY A 55 -8.49 7.14 21.30
CA GLY A 55 -8.78 8.41 21.95
C GLY A 55 -7.53 9.23 22.24
N LEU A 56 -6.91 9.82 21.21
CA LEU A 56 -5.78 10.72 21.38
C LEU A 56 -6.23 12.18 21.47
N PRO A 57 -5.51 13.07 22.18
CA PRO A 57 -6.01 14.40 22.54
C PRO A 57 -6.13 15.38 21.38
N ASP A 58 -5.33 15.25 20.32
CA ASP A 58 -5.22 16.20 19.21
C ASP A 58 -5.82 15.67 17.90
N LEU A 59 -5.47 14.46 17.56
CA LEU A 59 -5.89 13.76 16.34
C LEU A 59 -6.32 12.35 16.69
N ASP A 60 -7.60 12.07 16.56
CA ASP A 60 -8.17 10.72 16.74
C ASP A 60 -7.29 9.66 16.06
N GLY A 61 -6.97 8.58 16.80
CA GLY A 61 -6.04 7.54 16.33
C GLY A 61 -6.46 6.88 15.01
N ILE A 62 -7.77 6.76 14.73
CA ILE A 62 -8.24 6.26 13.44
C ILE A 62 -7.94 7.24 12.31
N ARG A 63 -8.05 8.54 12.57
CA ARG A 63 -7.65 9.56 11.58
C ARG A 63 -6.14 9.58 11.38
N ALA A 64 -5.37 9.42 12.46
CA ALA A 64 -3.92 9.29 12.37
C ALA A 64 -3.51 8.03 11.57
N ALA A 65 -4.12 6.89 11.86
CA ALA A 65 -3.93 5.64 11.13
C ALA A 65 -4.20 5.80 9.62
N ARG A 66 -5.33 6.44 9.26
CA ARG A 66 -5.64 6.72 7.84
C ARG A 66 -4.56 7.55 7.15
N LYS A 67 -4.05 8.60 7.81
CA LYS A 67 -2.97 9.44 7.24
C LYS A 67 -1.68 8.65 7.05
N ILE A 68 -1.33 7.80 8.02
CA ILE A 68 -0.16 6.92 7.91
C ILE A 68 -0.33 5.96 6.73
N MET A 69 -1.48 5.28 6.64
CA MET A 69 -1.77 4.33 5.57
C MET A 69 -1.77 4.97 4.17
N GLN A 70 -2.13 6.26 4.05
CA GLN A 70 -2.08 7.00 2.80
C GLN A 70 -0.66 7.44 2.41
N ALA A 71 0.16 7.80 3.39
CA ALA A 71 1.51 8.32 3.15
C ALA A 71 2.55 7.20 3.01
N ASN A 72 2.52 6.25 3.91
CA ASN A 72 3.42 5.09 3.94
C ASN A 72 2.72 3.93 4.64
N PRO A 73 2.03 3.05 3.90
CA PRO A 73 1.28 1.95 4.47
C PRO A 73 2.16 1.03 5.33
N LEU A 74 1.68 0.72 6.53
CA LEU A 74 2.33 -0.21 7.46
C LEU A 74 1.31 -0.81 8.45
N PRO A 75 1.62 -1.94 9.12
CA PRO A 75 0.70 -2.58 10.04
C PRO A 75 0.37 -1.69 11.24
N ILE A 76 -0.92 -1.46 11.49
CA ILE A 76 -1.41 -0.68 12.63
C ILE A 76 -2.37 -1.54 13.44
N VAL A 77 -2.10 -1.64 14.74
CA VAL A 77 -2.98 -2.26 15.73
C VAL A 77 -3.53 -1.17 16.64
N LEU A 78 -4.85 -1.00 16.67
CA LEU A 78 -5.49 -0.08 17.60
C LEU A 78 -5.66 -0.73 18.96
N VAL A 79 -5.41 0.05 20.01
CA VAL A 79 -5.57 -0.37 21.42
C VAL A 79 -6.48 0.63 22.12
N THR A 80 -7.68 0.24 22.50
CA THR A 80 -8.70 1.18 23.01
C THR A 80 -9.51 0.61 24.17
N SER A 81 -10.03 1.46 25.02
CA SER A 81 -10.98 1.10 26.09
C SER A 81 -12.43 1.08 25.61
N HIS A 82 -12.73 1.64 24.44
CA HIS A 82 -14.08 1.72 23.91
C HIS A 82 -14.18 0.94 22.61
N TYR A 83 -15.24 0.15 22.50
CA TYR A 83 -15.54 -0.59 21.26
C TYR A 83 -17.04 -0.46 20.96
N ASP A 84 -17.34 0.13 19.86
CA ASP A 84 -18.66 0.16 19.25
C ASP A 84 -18.55 -0.16 17.76
N ALA A 85 -19.66 -0.60 17.16
CA ALA A 85 -19.67 -1.01 15.76
C ALA A 85 -19.21 0.11 14.79
N ALA A 86 -19.54 1.36 15.10
CA ALA A 86 -19.19 2.50 14.27
C ALA A 86 -17.66 2.74 14.29
N THR A 87 -17.04 2.63 15.45
CA THR A 87 -15.59 2.76 15.63
C THR A 87 -14.85 1.63 14.90
N ILE A 88 -15.33 0.39 14.98
CA ILE A 88 -14.76 -0.74 14.27
C ILE A 88 -14.84 -0.51 12.74
N GLU A 89 -15.98 -0.07 12.23
CA GLU A 89 -16.14 0.22 10.79
C GLU A 89 -15.24 1.38 10.31
N ARG A 90 -15.05 2.40 11.15
CA ARG A 90 -14.10 3.49 10.87
C ARG A 90 -12.66 2.97 10.82
N ALA A 91 -12.27 2.09 11.74
CA ALA A 91 -10.94 1.48 11.79
C ALA A 91 -10.66 0.62 10.55
N LYS A 92 -11.61 -0.23 10.15
CA LYS A 92 -11.53 -1.01 8.90
C LYS A 92 -11.30 -0.12 7.67
N ARG A 93 -12.12 0.94 7.52
CA ARG A 93 -11.98 1.90 6.40
C ARG A 93 -10.67 2.70 6.44
N ALA A 94 -10.03 2.81 7.60
CA ALA A 94 -8.71 3.42 7.75
C ALA A 94 -7.56 2.47 7.40
N GLY A 95 -7.84 1.18 7.13
CA GLY A 95 -6.83 0.17 6.80
C GLY A 95 -6.12 -0.41 8.02
N VAL A 96 -6.74 -0.32 9.21
CA VAL A 96 -6.19 -0.90 10.44
C VAL A 96 -6.25 -2.42 10.37
N MET A 97 -5.16 -3.09 10.75
CA MET A 97 -4.99 -4.54 10.62
C MET A 97 -5.27 -5.32 11.91
N GLY A 98 -5.34 -4.62 13.05
CA GLY A 98 -5.63 -5.23 14.35
C GLY A 98 -6.37 -4.28 15.29
N TYR A 99 -7.11 -4.86 16.23
CA TYR A 99 -7.89 -4.11 17.22
C TYR A 99 -7.86 -4.86 18.54
N LEU A 100 -7.42 -4.20 19.60
CA LEU A 100 -7.33 -4.75 20.95
C LEU A 100 -8.10 -3.87 21.94
N ILE A 101 -8.79 -4.51 22.87
CA ILE A 101 -9.62 -3.83 23.88
C ILE A 101 -8.85 -3.81 25.21
N LYS A 102 -8.76 -2.62 25.82
CA LYS A 102 -8.21 -2.46 27.18
C LYS A 102 -9.26 -2.89 28.25
N PRO A 103 -8.83 -3.53 29.35
CA PRO A 103 -7.46 -3.91 29.70
C PRO A 103 -6.98 -5.11 28.87
N LEU A 104 -5.72 -5.05 28.39
CA LEU A 104 -5.12 -6.14 27.65
C LEU A 104 -4.89 -7.34 28.59
N ARG A 105 -5.28 -8.52 28.14
CA ARG A 105 -4.96 -9.77 28.83
C ARG A 105 -3.55 -10.22 28.47
N GLU A 106 -2.95 -10.93 29.40
CA GLU A 106 -1.65 -11.53 29.18
C GLU A 106 -1.72 -12.51 27.96
N GLY A 107 -0.79 -12.37 27.04
CA GLY A 107 -0.73 -13.19 25.83
C GLY A 107 -1.59 -12.73 24.64
N GLU A 108 -2.45 -11.71 24.75
CA GLU A 108 -3.26 -11.23 23.61
C GLU A 108 -2.47 -10.33 22.65
N LEU A 109 -1.50 -9.57 23.17
CA LEU A 109 -0.82 -8.52 22.42
C LEU A 109 0.03 -9.08 21.26
N LEU A 110 0.88 -10.04 21.54
CA LEU A 110 1.81 -10.58 20.54
C LEU A 110 1.13 -11.31 19.40
N PRO A 111 0.16 -12.22 19.65
CA PRO A 111 -0.58 -12.86 18.55
C PRO A 111 -1.31 -11.84 17.67
N ALA A 112 -1.89 -10.79 18.27
CA ALA A 112 -2.57 -9.75 17.49
C ALA A 112 -1.60 -8.96 16.62
N ILE A 113 -0.40 -8.65 17.11
CA ILE A 113 0.65 -7.97 16.34
C ILE A 113 1.15 -8.86 15.19
N GLU A 114 1.47 -10.12 15.47
CA GLU A 114 1.96 -11.05 14.45
C GLU A 114 0.91 -11.26 13.35
N LEU A 115 -0.35 -11.41 13.73
CA LEU A 115 -1.45 -11.52 12.79
C LEU A 115 -1.61 -10.24 11.94
N ALA A 116 -1.54 -9.06 12.58
CA ALA A 116 -1.62 -7.79 11.87
C ALA A 116 -0.48 -7.62 10.85
N ILE A 117 0.74 -8.01 11.21
CA ILE A 117 1.89 -7.98 10.30
C ILE A 117 1.69 -8.95 9.12
N SER A 118 1.23 -10.18 9.40
CA SER A 118 0.96 -11.18 8.37
C SER A 118 -0.11 -10.72 7.39
N HIS A 119 -1.25 -10.24 7.89
CA HIS A 119 -2.34 -9.72 7.06
C HIS A 119 -1.90 -8.53 6.21
N PHE A 120 -1.06 -7.65 6.77
CA PHE A 120 -0.52 -6.53 6.02
C PHE A 120 0.39 -6.99 4.87
N GLN A 121 1.25 -7.98 5.10
CA GLN A 121 2.12 -8.54 4.06
C GLN A 121 1.30 -9.16 2.91
N GLU A 122 0.26 -9.92 3.25
CA GLU A 122 -0.67 -10.47 2.27
C GLU A 122 -1.40 -9.37 1.48
N PHE A 123 -1.87 -8.34 2.17
CA PHE A 123 -2.52 -7.19 1.54
C PHE A 123 -1.59 -6.49 0.53
N VAL A 124 -0.34 -6.21 0.91
CA VAL A 124 0.65 -5.58 0.02
C VAL A 124 0.98 -6.48 -1.18
N ALA A 125 1.12 -7.79 -0.96
CA ALA A 125 1.36 -8.74 -2.04
C ALA A 125 0.21 -8.76 -3.06
N LEU A 126 -1.03 -8.83 -2.58
CA LEU A 126 -2.24 -8.79 -3.42
C LEU A 126 -2.40 -7.46 -4.17
N GLN A 127 -2.08 -6.33 -3.52
CA GLN A 127 -2.10 -5.02 -4.18
C GLN A 127 -1.10 -4.97 -5.34
N LYS A 128 0.12 -5.43 -5.11
CA LYS A 128 1.17 -5.47 -6.13
C LYS A 128 0.80 -6.40 -7.30
N GLU A 129 0.22 -7.55 -7.01
CA GLU A 129 -0.27 -8.46 -8.06
C GLU A 129 -1.39 -7.82 -8.88
N ASN A 130 -2.36 -7.17 -8.22
CA ASN A 130 -3.45 -6.47 -8.90
C ASN A 130 -2.95 -5.35 -9.81
N GLU A 131 -1.96 -4.57 -9.35
CA GLU A 131 -1.33 -3.52 -10.14
C GLU A 131 -0.59 -4.10 -11.36
N ASN A 132 0.16 -5.19 -11.18
CA ASN A 132 0.85 -5.88 -12.27
C ASN A 132 -0.14 -6.43 -13.32
N LEU A 133 -1.26 -7.02 -12.87
CA LEU A 133 -2.31 -7.51 -13.77
C LEU A 133 -2.95 -6.38 -14.55
N LYS A 134 -3.26 -5.25 -13.90
CA LYS A 134 -3.78 -4.06 -14.58
C LYS A 134 -2.82 -3.53 -15.64
N ASN A 135 -1.54 -3.38 -15.29
CA ASN A 135 -0.50 -2.90 -16.20
C ASN A 135 -0.34 -3.85 -17.40
N THR A 136 -0.37 -5.17 -17.16
CA THR A 136 -0.31 -6.17 -18.22
C THR A 136 -1.51 -6.08 -19.16
N LEU A 137 -2.71 -5.88 -18.62
CA LEU A 137 -3.93 -5.73 -19.42
C LEU A 137 -3.89 -4.46 -20.27
N GLU A 138 -3.48 -3.34 -19.70
CA GLU A 138 -3.35 -2.08 -20.45
C GLU A 138 -2.27 -2.18 -21.53
N ALA A 139 -1.12 -2.77 -21.23
CA ALA A 139 -0.06 -3.03 -22.22
C ALA A 139 -0.59 -3.87 -23.38
N ARG A 140 -1.39 -4.92 -23.10
CA ARG A 140 -2.02 -5.74 -24.14
C ARG A 140 -2.96 -4.94 -25.01
N LYS A 141 -3.83 -4.09 -24.43
CA LYS A 141 -4.75 -3.23 -25.21
C LYS A 141 -3.98 -2.29 -26.16
N VAL A 142 -2.90 -1.68 -25.66
CA VAL A 142 -2.07 -0.78 -26.47
C VAL A 142 -1.42 -1.53 -27.64
N ILE A 143 -0.88 -2.72 -27.40
CA ILE A 143 -0.27 -3.56 -28.45
C ILE A 143 -1.33 -3.99 -29.48
N GLU A 144 -2.53 -4.41 -29.04
CA GLU A 144 -3.61 -4.79 -29.95
C GLU A 144 -4.07 -3.61 -30.84
N ARG A 145 -4.15 -2.40 -30.27
CA ARG A 145 -4.46 -1.19 -31.04
C ARG A 145 -3.39 -0.89 -32.10
N ALA A 146 -2.12 -0.97 -31.72
CA ALA A 146 -1.00 -0.78 -32.64
C ALA A 146 -0.97 -1.83 -33.77
N LYS A 147 -1.24 -3.11 -33.46
CA LYS A 147 -1.43 -4.16 -34.46
C LYS A 147 -2.50 -3.79 -35.45
N GLY A 148 -3.68 -3.37 -34.96
CA GLY A 148 -4.79 -2.93 -35.83
C GLY A 148 -4.40 -1.80 -36.80
N ILE A 149 -3.58 -0.84 -36.34
CA ILE A 149 -3.05 0.25 -37.18
C ILE A 149 -2.12 -0.31 -38.27
N LEU A 150 -1.16 -1.17 -37.89
CA LEU A 150 -0.22 -1.77 -38.86
C LEU A 150 -0.93 -2.64 -39.89
N MET A 151 -1.90 -3.44 -39.47
CA MET A 151 -2.73 -4.25 -40.37
C MET A 151 -3.45 -3.38 -41.42
N LYS A 152 -4.02 -2.25 -41.02
CA LYS A 152 -4.72 -1.34 -41.93
C LYS A 152 -3.77 -0.57 -42.84
N ARG A 153 -2.67 -0.01 -42.32
CA ARG A 153 -1.77 0.86 -43.08
C ARG A 153 -0.84 0.10 -43.99
N GLN A 154 -0.31 -1.02 -43.53
CA GLN A 154 0.72 -1.78 -44.23
C GLN A 154 0.18 -3.09 -44.86
N ARG A 155 -1.12 -3.35 -44.71
CA ARG A 155 -1.81 -4.57 -45.18
C ARG A 155 -1.15 -5.87 -44.64
N LEU A 156 -0.65 -5.81 -43.41
CA LEU A 156 -0.05 -6.95 -42.73
C LEU A 156 -1.14 -7.85 -42.13
N SER A 157 -0.87 -9.13 -42.06
CA SER A 157 -1.63 -10.06 -41.23
C SER A 157 -1.34 -9.81 -39.75
N GLU A 158 -2.19 -10.30 -38.88
CA GLU A 158 -2.02 -10.14 -37.44
C GLU A 158 -0.68 -10.68 -36.92
N PRO A 159 -0.20 -11.90 -37.31
CA PRO A 159 1.10 -12.42 -36.95
C PRO A 159 2.27 -11.54 -37.44
N GLU A 160 2.17 -10.97 -38.65
CA GLU A 160 3.21 -10.10 -39.19
C GLU A 160 3.26 -8.76 -38.43
N ALA A 161 2.12 -8.17 -38.10
CA ALA A 161 2.06 -6.95 -37.31
C ALA A 161 2.66 -7.16 -35.92
N PHE A 162 2.33 -8.26 -35.25
CA PHE A 162 2.92 -8.61 -33.95
C PHE A 162 4.44 -8.82 -34.06
N SER A 163 4.91 -9.59 -35.03
CA SER A 163 6.32 -9.83 -35.25
C SER A 163 7.11 -8.56 -35.57
N LEU A 164 6.50 -7.58 -36.24
CA LEU A 164 7.10 -6.28 -36.52
C LEU A 164 7.29 -5.48 -35.21
N ILE A 165 6.29 -5.41 -34.34
CA ILE A 165 6.38 -4.74 -33.04
C ILE A 165 7.46 -5.43 -32.20
N GLN A 166 7.45 -6.75 -32.13
CA GLN A 166 8.42 -7.54 -31.36
C GLN A 166 9.86 -7.30 -31.84
N ARG A 167 10.11 -7.36 -33.13
CA ARG A 167 11.43 -7.10 -33.71
C ARG A 167 11.91 -5.69 -33.41
N LYS A 168 11.04 -4.67 -33.54
CA LYS A 168 11.38 -3.28 -33.21
C LYS A 168 11.66 -3.09 -31.72
N SER A 169 10.94 -3.80 -30.84
CA SER A 169 11.22 -3.84 -29.41
C SER A 169 12.64 -4.36 -29.12
N MET A 170 13.02 -5.45 -29.79
CA MET A 170 14.37 -6.05 -29.66
C MET A 170 15.47 -5.14 -30.25
N ASP A 171 15.28 -4.58 -31.44
CA ASP A 171 16.22 -3.69 -32.09
C ASP A 171 16.50 -2.43 -31.26
N MET A 172 15.46 -1.85 -30.70
CA MET A 172 15.53 -0.61 -29.91
C MET A 172 15.78 -0.84 -28.43
N ARG A 173 15.77 -2.10 -27.96
CA ARG A 173 15.85 -2.48 -26.53
C ARG A 173 14.81 -1.78 -25.66
N LYS A 174 13.59 -1.66 -26.17
CA LYS A 174 12.46 -1.05 -25.48
C LYS A 174 11.32 -2.03 -25.32
N PRO A 175 10.49 -1.89 -24.25
CA PRO A 175 9.28 -2.69 -24.10
C PRO A 175 8.37 -2.60 -25.32
N MET A 176 7.69 -3.70 -25.66
CA MET A 176 6.75 -3.71 -26.80
C MET A 176 5.64 -2.65 -26.68
N VAL A 177 5.23 -2.32 -25.46
CA VAL A 177 4.22 -1.28 -25.20
C VAL A 177 4.69 0.10 -25.65
N GLU A 178 5.94 0.47 -25.40
CA GLU A 178 6.51 1.75 -25.86
C GLU A 178 6.57 1.84 -27.39
N ILE A 179 6.88 0.74 -28.06
CA ILE A 179 6.85 0.67 -29.53
C ILE A 179 5.43 0.83 -30.04
N ALA A 180 4.47 0.18 -29.38
CA ALA A 180 3.06 0.26 -29.74
C ALA A 180 2.49 1.68 -29.54
N GLU A 181 2.84 2.36 -28.45
CA GLU A 181 2.49 3.77 -28.19
C GLU A 181 3.05 4.69 -29.27
N ALA A 182 4.30 4.50 -29.67
CA ALA A 182 4.92 5.29 -30.75
C ALA A 182 4.20 5.10 -32.10
N ILE A 183 3.73 3.88 -32.41
CA ILE A 183 2.95 3.60 -33.60
C ILE A 183 1.59 4.32 -33.57
N ILE A 184 0.90 4.26 -32.42
CA ILE A 184 -0.39 4.93 -32.21
C ILE A 184 -0.22 6.44 -32.36
N LEU A 185 0.75 7.04 -31.69
CA LEU A 185 1.05 8.47 -31.77
C LEU A 185 1.34 8.93 -33.21
N SER A 186 2.16 8.16 -33.93
CA SER A 186 2.47 8.40 -35.35
C SER A 186 1.22 8.41 -36.25
N GLN A 187 0.24 7.57 -35.93
CA GLN A 187 -1.05 7.55 -36.66
C GLN A 187 -1.87 8.81 -36.38
N GLU A 188 -2.02 9.19 -35.12
CA GLU A 188 -2.79 10.34 -34.69
C GLU A 188 -2.26 11.64 -35.35
N ILE A 189 -0.93 11.84 -35.34
CA ILE A 189 -0.28 12.99 -35.99
C ILE A 189 -0.51 13.00 -37.51
N THR A 190 -0.62 11.84 -38.15
CA THR A 190 -0.83 11.75 -39.59
C THR A 190 -2.27 12.06 -39.97
N GLU A 191 -3.23 11.65 -39.14
CA GLU A 191 -4.66 11.91 -39.33
C GLU A 191 -4.99 13.39 -39.13
N GLU A 192 -4.38 14.07 -38.13
CA GLU A 192 -4.55 15.51 -37.92
C GLU A 192 -4.02 16.37 -39.08
N LYS A 193 -3.04 15.90 -39.85
CA LYS A 193 -2.51 16.63 -41.01
C LYS A 193 -3.30 16.40 -42.29
N ALA A 194 -4.20 15.43 -42.32
CA ALA A 194 -4.98 15.06 -43.50
C ALA A 194 -6.43 15.58 -43.46
N GLY A 195 -6.89 16.17 -42.35
CA GLY A 195 -8.18 16.82 -42.17
C GLY A 195 -8.08 18.34 -42.14
#